data_69f0e6461502bb81a49fde1e2779f653
#
_entry.id   69f0e6461502bb81a49fde1e2779f653
#
_cell.length_a   1.000
_cell.length_b   1.000
_cell.length_c   1.000
_cell.angle_alpha   90.00
_cell.angle_beta   90.00
_cell.angle_gamma   90.00
#
_symmetry.space_group_name_H-M   'P 1'
#
loop_
_entity.id
_entity.type
_entity.pdbx_description
1 polymer ?
#
loop_
_entity_poly.entity_id
_entity_poly.type
_entity_poly.pdbx_seq_one_letter_code
_entity_poly.pdbx_strand_id
1 'polypeptide(L)'
;TNIKKKKIRNIRDVYNSTDIIVTFSNKMKKFDRKIKYFLREKMYYSPSVKLKTNQGKQIIKFLFNKISSNPYKFITKKKNDKDLSRSICDFVAGMTDRYAINLYNKLKWIYSIFTLIKLKKLL
;
A
#
# COMPACT_ATOMS: atom_id res chain seq x y z
N THR A 1 -12.40 -4.37 34.60
CA THR A 1 -12.40 -4.17 33.13
C THR A 1 -13.07 -2.83 32.81
N ASN A 2 -12.64 -2.15 31.76
CA ASN A 2 -13.23 -0.88 31.30
C ASN A 2 -14.72 -1.02 30.94
N ILE A 3 -15.12 -2.20 30.43
CA ILE A 3 -16.52 -2.53 30.14
C ILE A 3 -17.42 -2.33 31.36
N LYS A 4 -17.01 -2.89 32.53
CA LYS A 4 -17.76 -2.70 33.78
C LYS A 4 -17.73 -1.25 34.26
N LYS A 5 -16.56 -0.58 34.22
CA LYS A 5 -16.43 0.84 34.66
C LYS A 5 -17.28 1.78 33.83
N LYS A 6 -17.41 1.55 32.53
CA LYS A 6 -18.18 2.38 31.59
C LYS A 6 -19.62 1.91 31.40
N LYS A 7 -20.06 0.93 32.19
CA LYS A 7 -21.44 0.38 32.15
C LYS A 7 -21.89 -0.05 30.75
N ILE A 8 -20.97 -0.56 29.92
CA ILE A 8 -21.28 -1.06 28.58
C ILE A 8 -22.08 -2.36 28.71
N ARG A 9 -23.31 -2.38 28.21
CA ARG A 9 -24.24 -3.52 28.29
C ARG A 9 -24.62 -4.06 26.91
N ASN A 10 -24.60 -3.21 25.89
CA ASN A 10 -25.01 -3.55 24.54
C ASN A 10 -24.14 -2.83 23.50
N ILE A 11 -24.35 -3.13 22.22
CA ILE A 11 -23.55 -2.60 21.12
C ILE A 11 -23.76 -1.07 20.94
N ARG A 12 -24.94 -0.54 21.28
CA ARG A 12 -25.22 0.90 21.20
C ARG A 12 -24.35 1.69 22.20
N ASP A 13 -24.11 1.12 23.40
CA ASP A 13 -23.23 1.74 24.40
C ASP A 13 -21.78 1.82 23.87
N VAL A 14 -21.37 0.85 23.06
CA VAL A 14 -20.05 0.86 22.38
C VAL A 14 -19.97 2.02 21.39
N TYR A 15 -20.98 2.19 20.53
CA TYR A 15 -21.01 3.26 19.54
C TYR A 15 -21.13 4.65 20.15
N ASN A 16 -21.83 4.77 21.28
CA ASN A 16 -22.00 6.04 21.99
C ASN A 16 -20.81 6.39 22.90
N SER A 17 -19.85 5.48 23.07
CA SER A 17 -18.68 5.74 23.91
C SER A 17 -17.66 6.62 23.19
N THR A 18 -17.39 7.78 23.74
CA THR A 18 -16.33 8.71 23.28
C THR A 18 -14.92 8.23 23.61
N ASP A 19 -14.80 7.26 24.52
CA ASP A 19 -13.53 6.78 25.04
C ASP A 19 -13.18 5.37 24.54
N ILE A 20 -11.88 5.07 24.54
CA ILE A 20 -11.37 3.73 24.21
C ILE A 20 -11.83 2.73 25.27
N ILE A 21 -12.68 1.77 24.89
CA ILE A 21 -13.24 0.75 25.75
C ILE A 21 -12.21 -0.34 26.07
N VAL A 22 -11.46 -0.76 25.04
CA VAL A 22 -10.45 -1.83 25.16
C VAL A 22 -9.06 -1.22 25.00
N THR A 23 -8.22 -1.40 26.00
CA THR A 23 -6.84 -0.89 25.98
C THR A 23 -5.93 -1.79 26.82
N PHE A 24 -4.65 -1.79 26.51
CA PHE A 24 -3.65 -2.46 27.33
C PHE A 24 -3.50 -1.82 28.70
N SER A 25 -3.17 -2.64 29.71
CA SER A 25 -2.72 -2.13 31.01
C SER A 25 -1.47 -1.26 30.83
N ASN A 26 -1.17 -0.39 31.82
CA ASN A 26 0.03 0.47 31.76
C ASN A 26 1.32 -0.34 31.65
N LYS A 27 1.40 -1.51 32.29
CA LYS A 27 2.52 -2.45 32.17
C LYS A 27 2.63 -2.95 30.74
N MET A 28 1.52 -3.40 30.14
CA MET A 28 1.50 -3.93 28.79
C MET A 28 1.79 -2.86 27.73
N LYS A 29 1.33 -1.61 27.92
CA LYS A 29 1.69 -0.48 27.05
C LYS A 29 3.20 -0.20 27.05
N LYS A 30 3.88 -0.39 28.18
CA LYS A 30 5.35 -0.26 28.25
C LYS A 30 6.05 -1.36 27.46
N PHE A 31 5.58 -2.60 27.57
CA PHE A 31 6.14 -3.72 26.79
C PHE A 31 5.87 -3.56 25.29
N ASP A 32 4.64 -3.23 24.89
CA ASP A 32 4.27 -2.99 23.52
C ASP A 32 5.18 -1.92 22.86
N ARG A 33 5.42 -0.80 23.57
CA ARG A 33 6.33 0.25 23.08
C ARG A 33 7.78 -0.25 22.91
N LYS A 34 8.29 -1.03 23.86
CA LYS A 34 9.65 -1.59 23.77
C LYS A 34 9.77 -2.57 22.61
N ILE A 35 8.79 -3.45 22.42
CA ILE A 35 8.74 -4.40 21.30
C ILE A 35 8.69 -3.64 19.97
N LYS A 36 7.80 -2.66 19.82
CA LYS A 36 7.67 -1.84 18.60
C LYS A 36 8.96 -1.09 18.30
N TYR A 37 9.61 -0.53 19.30
CA TYR A 37 10.90 0.13 19.12
C TYR A 37 11.97 -0.86 18.63
N PHE A 38 12.11 -2.01 19.29
CA PHE A 38 13.05 -3.06 18.88
C PHE A 38 12.82 -3.53 17.44
N LEU A 39 11.57 -3.85 17.10
CA LEU A 39 11.21 -4.28 15.74
C LEU A 39 11.54 -3.20 14.71
N ARG A 40 11.24 -1.93 15.03
CA ARG A 40 11.53 -0.81 14.15
C ARG A 40 13.02 -0.69 13.85
N GLU A 41 13.86 -0.68 14.88
CA GLU A 41 15.30 -0.48 14.73
C GLU A 41 16.02 -1.72 14.15
N LYS A 42 15.67 -2.90 14.63
CA LYS A 42 16.42 -4.13 14.28
C LYS A 42 15.88 -4.86 13.06
N MET A 43 14.59 -4.72 12.77
CA MET A 43 13.94 -5.42 11.65
C MET A 43 13.56 -4.46 10.51
N TYR A 44 12.65 -3.52 10.75
CA TYR A 44 12.12 -2.68 9.68
C TYR A 44 13.14 -1.73 9.07
N TYR A 45 14.09 -1.24 9.85
CA TYR A 45 15.17 -0.37 9.38
C TYR A 45 16.48 -1.09 9.05
N SER A 46 16.48 -2.42 9.08
CA SER A 46 17.65 -3.17 8.62
C SER A 46 17.96 -2.89 7.14
N PRO A 47 19.22 -2.88 6.72
CA PRO A 47 19.61 -2.58 5.34
C PRO A 47 18.92 -3.48 4.31
N SER A 48 18.79 -4.78 4.61
CA SER A 48 18.15 -5.75 3.72
C SER A 48 16.66 -5.48 3.51
N VAL A 49 15.93 -5.11 4.57
CA VAL A 49 14.50 -4.78 4.47
C VAL A 49 14.31 -3.44 3.78
N LYS A 50 15.14 -2.43 4.08
CA LYS A 50 15.12 -1.14 3.37
C LYS A 50 15.35 -1.30 1.87
N LEU A 51 16.30 -2.15 1.47
CA LEU A 51 16.55 -2.40 0.05
C LEU A 51 15.29 -2.95 -0.64
N LYS A 52 14.67 -4.00 -0.09
CA LYS A 52 13.44 -4.60 -0.64
C LYS A 52 12.27 -3.61 -0.65
N THR A 53 12.11 -2.84 0.41
CA THR A 53 11.05 -1.81 0.49
C THR A 53 11.25 -0.73 -0.57
N ASN A 54 12.49 -0.30 -0.80
CA ASN A 54 12.79 0.69 -1.85
C ASN A 54 12.55 0.13 -3.25
N GLN A 55 12.90 -1.13 -3.50
CA GLN A 55 12.57 -1.81 -4.77
C GLN A 55 11.04 -1.86 -4.98
N GLY A 56 10.27 -2.24 -3.96
CA GLY A 56 8.81 -2.24 -4.01
C GLY A 56 8.23 -0.85 -4.32
N LYS A 57 8.74 0.20 -3.66
CA LYS A 57 8.33 1.59 -3.94
C LYS A 57 8.60 2.00 -5.38
N GLN A 58 9.74 1.61 -5.95
CA GLN A 58 10.06 1.91 -7.35
C GLN A 58 9.12 1.20 -8.31
N ILE A 59 8.78 -0.08 -8.05
CA ILE A 59 7.82 -0.84 -8.83
C ILE A 59 6.45 -0.15 -8.83
N ILE A 60 5.93 0.19 -7.65
CA ILE A 60 4.62 0.86 -7.51
C ILE A 60 4.62 2.21 -8.22
N LYS A 61 5.66 3.03 -8.04
CA LYS A 61 5.79 4.33 -8.72
C LYS A 61 5.80 4.18 -10.25
N PHE A 62 6.53 3.20 -10.77
CA PHE A 62 6.57 2.91 -12.20
C PHE A 62 5.20 2.49 -12.72
N LEU A 63 4.54 1.53 -12.05
CA LEU A 63 3.22 1.04 -12.43
C LEU A 63 2.18 2.16 -12.39
N PHE A 64 2.15 2.96 -11.33
CA PHE A 64 1.24 4.10 -11.23
C PHE A 64 1.40 5.05 -12.40
N ASN A 65 2.63 5.47 -12.72
CA ASN A 65 2.90 6.38 -13.84
C ASN A 65 2.49 5.77 -15.20
N LYS A 66 2.75 4.47 -15.41
CA LYS A 66 2.40 3.80 -16.68
C LYS A 66 0.89 3.61 -16.83
N ILE A 67 0.20 3.26 -15.77
CA ILE A 67 -1.26 3.12 -15.77
C ILE A 67 -1.93 4.49 -15.95
N SER A 68 -1.42 5.53 -15.27
CA SER A 68 -1.92 6.91 -15.43
C SER A 68 -1.75 7.46 -16.83
N SER A 69 -0.68 7.08 -17.54
CA SER A 69 -0.46 7.50 -18.95
C SER A 69 -1.45 6.83 -19.93
N ASN A 70 -1.98 5.66 -19.61
CA ASN A 70 -2.93 4.95 -20.47
C ASN A 70 -3.91 4.10 -19.65
N PRO A 71 -4.82 4.74 -18.87
CA PRO A 71 -5.62 4.05 -17.86
C PRO A 71 -6.61 3.06 -18.45
N TYR A 72 -7.19 3.36 -19.61
CA TYR A 72 -8.20 2.51 -20.25
C TYR A 72 -7.67 1.16 -20.78
N LYS A 73 -6.36 0.99 -20.83
CA LYS A 73 -5.72 -0.30 -21.12
C LYS A 73 -5.78 -1.27 -19.94
N PHE A 74 -5.93 -0.73 -18.74
CA PHE A 74 -5.83 -1.49 -17.48
C PHE A 74 -7.14 -1.51 -16.69
N ILE A 75 -7.95 -0.48 -16.86
CA ILE A 75 -9.16 -0.24 -16.08
C ILE A 75 -10.36 -0.19 -17.03
N THR A 76 -11.33 -1.07 -16.83
CA THR A 76 -12.54 -1.23 -17.67
C THR A 76 -13.63 -0.17 -17.41
N LYS A 77 -13.31 0.95 -16.78
CA LYS A 77 -14.30 2.01 -16.48
C LYS A 77 -14.57 2.92 -17.68
N LYS A 78 -15.81 3.44 -17.77
CA LYS A 78 -16.25 4.34 -18.84
C LYS A 78 -15.48 5.67 -18.80
N LYS A 79 -15.23 6.28 -19.98
CA LYS A 79 -14.48 7.53 -20.19
C LYS A 79 -14.93 8.75 -19.36
N ASN A 80 -16.16 8.75 -18.83
CA ASN A 80 -16.76 9.87 -18.09
C ASN A 80 -16.65 9.73 -16.57
N ASP A 81 -15.75 8.91 -16.05
CA ASP A 81 -15.62 8.73 -14.61
C ASP A 81 -14.89 9.94 -14.00
N LYS A 82 -15.66 10.77 -13.26
CA LYS A 82 -15.14 11.97 -12.56
C LYS A 82 -14.02 11.67 -11.58
N ASP A 83 -13.74 10.41 -11.28
CA ASP A 83 -12.75 9.97 -10.31
C ASP A 83 -11.76 8.94 -10.90
N LEU A 84 -11.24 9.23 -12.09
CA LEU A 84 -10.26 8.35 -12.75
C LEU A 84 -8.99 8.15 -11.90
N SER A 85 -8.53 9.21 -11.24
CA SER A 85 -7.36 9.14 -10.35
C SER A 85 -7.58 8.18 -9.19
N ARG A 86 -8.76 8.19 -8.59
CA ARG A 86 -9.15 7.25 -7.54
C ARG A 86 -9.18 5.82 -8.06
N SER A 87 -9.76 5.61 -9.25
CA SER A 87 -9.81 4.29 -9.88
C SER A 87 -8.43 3.70 -10.18
N ILE A 88 -7.46 4.54 -10.56
CA ILE A 88 -6.07 4.15 -10.74
C ILE A 88 -5.45 3.74 -9.39
N CYS A 89 -5.66 4.55 -8.35
CA CYS A 89 -5.17 4.21 -6.99
C CYS A 89 -5.75 2.88 -6.50
N ASP A 90 -7.05 2.68 -6.63
CA ASP A 90 -7.74 1.46 -6.20
C ASP A 90 -7.25 0.23 -6.99
N PHE A 91 -7.03 0.38 -8.30
CA PHE A 91 -6.48 -0.68 -9.13
C PHE A 91 -5.06 -1.08 -8.70
N VAL A 92 -4.18 -0.09 -8.48
CA VAL A 92 -2.80 -0.35 -8.02
C VAL A 92 -2.78 -0.93 -6.60
N ALA A 93 -3.61 -0.40 -5.69
CA ALA A 93 -3.70 -0.88 -4.32
C ALA A 93 -4.29 -2.31 -4.21
N GLY A 94 -5.14 -2.69 -5.17
CA GLY A 94 -5.74 -4.03 -5.24
C GLY A 94 -4.83 -5.11 -5.82
N MET A 95 -3.62 -4.76 -6.31
CA MET A 95 -2.68 -5.75 -6.84
C MET A 95 -2.07 -6.59 -5.72
N THR A 96 -1.92 -7.90 -5.97
CA THR A 96 -1.01 -8.71 -5.16
C THR A 96 0.45 -8.40 -5.53
N ASP A 97 1.38 -8.62 -4.61
CA ASP A 97 2.82 -8.40 -4.86
C ASP A 97 3.30 -9.13 -6.12
N ARG A 98 2.90 -10.40 -6.28
CA ARG A 98 3.26 -11.21 -7.44
C ARG A 98 2.73 -10.61 -8.75
N TYR A 99 1.48 -10.16 -8.76
CA TYR A 99 0.88 -9.53 -9.92
C TYR A 99 1.60 -8.22 -10.28
N ALA A 100 1.88 -7.37 -9.29
CA ALA A 100 2.59 -6.11 -9.49
C ALA A 100 3.99 -6.32 -10.08
N ILE A 101 4.77 -7.29 -9.56
CA ILE A 101 6.10 -7.63 -10.06
C ILE A 101 6.03 -8.15 -11.50
N ASN A 102 5.11 -9.05 -11.80
CA ASN A 102 4.96 -9.60 -13.15
C ASN A 102 4.55 -8.52 -14.15
N LEU A 103 3.61 -7.66 -13.80
CA LEU A 103 3.19 -6.55 -14.65
C LEU A 103 4.32 -5.54 -14.86
N TYR A 104 5.08 -5.20 -13.83
CA TYR A 104 6.26 -4.35 -13.93
C TYR A 104 7.28 -4.91 -14.92
N ASN A 105 7.64 -6.19 -14.78
CA ASN A 105 8.62 -6.85 -15.67
C ASN A 105 8.13 -6.84 -17.11
N LYS A 106 6.87 -7.19 -17.36
CA LYS A 106 6.25 -7.16 -18.70
C LYS A 106 6.30 -5.77 -19.32
N LEU A 107 5.91 -4.74 -18.58
CA LEU A 107 5.89 -3.38 -19.10
C LEU A 107 7.31 -2.82 -19.32
N LYS A 108 8.25 -3.13 -18.44
CA LYS A 108 9.65 -2.71 -18.58
C LYS A 108 10.30 -3.34 -19.80
N TRP A 109 10.07 -4.62 -20.08
CA TRP A 109 10.58 -5.34 -21.25
C TRP A 109 10.04 -4.72 -22.55
N ILE A 110 8.74 -4.47 -22.65
CA ILE A 110 8.10 -3.81 -23.79
C ILE A 110 8.73 -2.43 -24.04
N TYR A 111 8.95 -1.66 -22.99
CA TYR A 111 9.54 -0.32 -23.09
C TYR A 111 10.99 -0.35 -23.60
N SER A 112 11.78 -1.32 -23.16
CA SER A 112 13.15 -1.54 -23.62
C SER A 112 13.20 -1.83 -25.13
N ILE A 113 12.30 -2.69 -25.62
CA ILE A 113 12.20 -3.00 -27.06
C ILE A 113 11.80 -1.76 -27.87
N PHE A 114 10.80 -0.98 -27.42
CA PHE A 114 10.39 0.24 -28.13
C PHE A 114 11.51 1.27 -28.20
N THR A 115 12.31 1.40 -27.13
CA THR A 115 13.46 2.32 -27.11
C THR A 115 14.53 1.87 -28.10
N LEU A 116 14.82 0.57 -28.18
CA LEU A 116 15.78 -0.01 -29.15
C LEU A 116 15.33 0.18 -30.61
N ILE A 117 14.03 -0.01 -30.90
CA ILE A 117 13.47 0.20 -32.24
C ILE A 117 13.53 1.68 -32.64
N LYS A 118 13.27 2.60 -31.68
CA LYS A 118 13.32 4.04 -31.94
C LYS A 118 14.75 4.52 -32.22
N LEU A 119 15.75 3.97 -31.52
CA LEU A 119 17.16 4.24 -31.76
C LEU A 119 17.63 3.71 -33.15
N LYS A 120 17.18 2.53 -33.57
CA LYS A 120 17.49 1.99 -34.91
C LYS A 120 16.87 2.76 -36.07
N LYS A 121 15.83 3.58 -35.84
CA LYS A 121 15.23 4.43 -36.89
C LYS A 121 15.89 5.82 -37.00
N LEU A 122 16.78 6.16 -36.06
CA LEU A 122 17.50 7.44 -36.02
C LEU A 122 18.97 7.30 -36.50
N LEU A 123 19.41 6.08 -36.73
CA LEU A 123 20.68 5.73 -37.40
C LEU A 123 20.42 5.31 -38.84
#